data_8c54b84c4a24f78193b93e9dd07d5a17
#
_entry.id   8c54b84c4a24f78193b93e9dd07d5a17
#
_cell.length_a   1.000
_cell.length_b   1.000
_cell.length_c   1.000
_cell.angle_alpha   90.00
_cell.angle_beta   90.00
_cell.angle_gamma   90.00
#
_symmetry.space_group_name_H-M   'P 1'
#
loop_
_entity.id
_entity.type
_entity.pdbx_description
1 polymer ?
#
loop_
_entity_poly.entity_id
_entity_poly.type
_entity_poly.pdbx_seq_one_letter_code
_entity_poly.pdbx_strand_id
1 'polypeptide(L)'
;KIEQAPGQHGARKPRLSDYGVQLREKQKVRRIYGVLERQFRNYYKEAARLKGNTGENLLALLEGRLDNVVYRMGFGATRAEARQLVSHKAIMVNGRVVNIASYQVSPNDVVSIREKAKKQSRVKAALELAEQREKPTWLEVDAGKMEGTFKRKPERSDLSAAVSYTHLRAHET
;
A
#
# COMPACT_ATOMS: atom_id res chain seq x y z
N LYS A 1 16.35 18.42 -11.52
CA LYS A 1 17.32 17.42 -11.03
C LYS A 1 16.81 16.82 -9.73
N ILE A 2 16.15 15.68 -9.88
CA ILE A 2 15.37 15.04 -8.80
C ILE A 2 16.31 14.42 -7.74
N GLU A 3 17.54 14.11 -8.10
CA GLU A 3 18.47 13.40 -7.23
C GLU A 3 19.32 14.29 -6.33
N GLN A 4 19.29 15.59 -6.54
CA GLN A 4 20.06 16.52 -5.72
C GLN A 4 19.20 17.12 -4.61
N ALA A 5 19.76 17.12 -3.40
CA ALA A 5 19.11 17.81 -2.29
C ALA A 5 19.09 19.33 -2.57
N PRO A 6 18.10 20.06 -2.06
CA PRO A 6 18.05 21.50 -2.24
C PRO A 6 19.17 22.22 -1.46
N GLY A 7 19.55 23.40 -1.93
CA GLY A 7 20.53 24.26 -1.29
C GLY A 7 21.89 24.26 -1.98
N GLN A 8 22.77 25.15 -1.52
CA GLN A 8 24.08 25.35 -2.15
C GLN A 8 25.02 24.15 -2.03
N HIS A 9 24.80 23.30 -1.05
CA HIS A 9 25.59 22.09 -0.83
C HIS A 9 24.92 20.82 -1.33
N GLY A 10 23.82 20.96 -2.06
CA GLY A 10 23.03 19.83 -2.53
C GLY A 10 23.75 18.94 -3.54
N ALA A 11 24.76 19.46 -4.23
CA ALA A 11 25.55 18.69 -5.17
C ALA A 11 26.53 17.73 -4.49
N ARG A 12 26.89 18.01 -3.25
CA ARG A 12 27.74 17.13 -2.44
C ARG A 12 26.86 16.13 -1.73
N LYS A 13 27.19 14.85 -1.88
CA LYS A 13 26.49 13.79 -1.15
C LYS A 13 27.26 13.51 0.14
N PRO A 14 26.90 14.12 1.28
CA PRO A 14 27.55 13.80 2.53
C PRO A 14 27.28 12.34 2.89
N ARG A 15 28.22 11.74 3.59
CA ARG A 15 28.03 10.40 4.13
C ARG A 15 26.90 10.45 5.16
N LEU A 16 25.86 9.67 4.93
CA LEU A 16 24.74 9.60 5.85
C LEU A 16 25.10 8.75 7.06
N SER A 17 24.69 9.23 8.24
CA SER A 17 24.72 8.41 9.44
C SER A 17 23.70 7.28 9.31
N ASP A 18 23.86 6.24 10.15
CA ASP A 18 22.88 5.14 10.19
C ASP A 18 21.47 5.67 10.47
N TYR A 19 21.35 6.65 11.35
CA TYR A 19 20.06 7.31 11.61
C TYR A 19 19.47 7.96 10.36
N GLY A 20 20.30 8.64 9.57
CA GLY A 20 19.85 9.27 8.32
C GLY A 20 19.38 8.26 7.30
N VAL A 21 20.03 7.10 7.19
CA VAL A 21 19.63 6.01 6.32
C VAL A 21 18.27 5.46 6.77
N GLN A 22 18.10 5.22 8.07
CA GLN A 22 16.83 4.75 8.64
C GLN A 22 15.68 5.70 8.32
N LEU A 23 15.90 7.00 8.52
CA LEU A 23 14.89 8.03 8.30
C LEU A 23 14.45 8.03 6.83
N ARG A 24 15.41 7.94 5.90
CA ARG A 24 15.10 7.91 4.46
C ARG A 24 14.32 6.68 4.06
N GLU A 25 14.64 5.51 4.61
CA GLU A 25 13.90 4.29 4.31
C GLU A 25 12.46 4.37 4.83
N LYS A 26 12.25 4.90 6.01
CA LYS A 26 10.90 5.12 6.55
C LYS A 26 10.11 6.11 5.70
N GLN A 27 10.75 7.21 5.25
CA GLN A 27 10.12 8.19 4.37
C GLN A 27 9.76 7.59 3.02
N LYS A 28 10.61 6.73 2.48
CA LYS A 28 10.36 6.03 1.22
C LYS A 28 9.12 5.13 1.34
N VAL A 29 9.04 4.33 2.40
CA VAL A 29 7.88 3.45 2.65
C VAL A 29 6.62 4.29 2.79
N ARG A 30 6.65 5.36 3.57
CA ARG A 30 5.52 6.27 3.74
C ARG A 30 5.01 6.82 2.41
N ARG A 31 5.93 7.22 1.53
CA ARG A 31 5.59 7.76 0.21
C ARG A 31 4.99 6.72 -0.72
N ILE A 32 5.49 5.49 -0.68
CA ILE A 32 4.95 4.40 -1.50
C ILE A 32 3.47 4.20 -1.21
N TYR A 33 3.09 4.19 0.08
CA TYR A 33 1.70 3.96 0.48
C TYR A 33 0.86 5.24 0.56
N GLY A 34 1.50 6.41 0.39
CA GLY A 34 0.80 7.69 0.42
C GLY A 34 0.24 8.04 1.79
N VAL A 35 0.91 7.65 2.85
CA VAL A 35 0.46 7.85 4.22
C VAL A 35 1.10 9.10 4.83
N LEU A 36 0.32 9.90 5.55
CA LEU A 36 0.81 11.06 6.26
C LEU A 36 1.70 10.63 7.44
N GLU A 37 2.66 11.48 7.81
CA GLU A 37 3.66 11.16 8.82
C GLU A 37 3.05 10.76 10.16
N ARG A 38 2.04 11.49 10.62
CA ARG A 38 1.36 11.19 11.89
C ARG A 38 0.73 9.80 11.86
N GLN A 39 0.03 9.49 10.79
CA GLN A 39 -0.61 8.19 10.62
C GLN A 39 0.43 7.07 10.50
N PHE A 40 1.53 7.34 9.79
CA PHE A 40 2.63 6.39 9.68
C PHE A 40 3.24 6.07 11.04
N ARG A 41 3.45 7.07 11.88
CA ARG A 41 3.95 6.87 13.25
C ARG A 41 3.01 6.00 14.07
N ASN A 42 1.69 6.18 13.90
CA ASN A 42 0.72 5.36 14.58
C ASN A 42 0.78 3.90 14.13
N TYR A 43 0.94 3.67 12.83
CA TYR A 43 1.16 2.31 12.29
C TYR A 43 2.43 1.69 12.85
N TYR A 44 3.50 2.45 12.94
CA TYR A 44 4.77 1.96 13.47
C TYR A 44 4.62 1.55 14.95
N LYS A 45 3.95 2.35 15.74
CA LYS A 45 3.68 2.04 17.16
C LYS A 45 2.87 0.75 17.29
N GLU A 46 1.83 0.60 16.49
CA GLU A 46 1.00 -0.60 16.49
C GLU A 46 1.81 -1.82 16.06
N ALA A 47 2.63 -1.69 15.03
CA ALA A 47 3.48 -2.77 14.54
C ALA A 47 4.49 -3.22 15.60
N ALA A 48 5.04 -2.28 16.37
CA ALA A 48 5.96 -2.58 17.46
C ALA A 48 5.26 -3.28 18.64
N ARG A 49 3.99 -2.96 18.87
CA ARG A 49 3.18 -3.58 19.91
C ARG A 49 2.83 -5.03 19.62
N LEU A 50 2.62 -5.35 18.35
CA LEU A 50 2.25 -6.70 17.91
C LEU A 50 3.44 -7.66 18.02
N LYS A 51 3.15 -8.93 18.24
CA LYS A 51 4.18 -9.98 18.29
C LYS A 51 4.81 -10.15 16.91
N GLY A 52 6.08 -10.46 16.90
CA GLY A 52 6.83 -10.75 15.69
C GLY A 52 7.70 -9.56 15.26
N ASN A 53 8.12 -9.61 14.02
CA ASN A 53 9.02 -8.61 13.44
C ASN A 53 8.28 -7.31 13.16
N THR A 54 8.75 -6.21 13.72
CA THR A 54 8.11 -4.89 13.59
C THR A 54 7.96 -4.45 12.14
N GLY A 55 9.00 -4.63 11.33
CA GLY A 55 8.94 -4.23 9.91
C GLY A 55 7.93 -5.03 9.12
N GLU A 56 7.84 -6.33 9.35
CA GLU A 56 6.83 -7.18 8.72
C GLU A 56 5.42 -6.79 9.16
N ASN A 57 5.25 -6.53 10.45
CA ASN A 57 3.96 -6.08 11.00
C ASN A 57 3.55 -4.74 10.39
N LEU A 58 4.50 -3.82 10.27
CA LEU A 58 4.25 -2.50 9.66
C LEU A 58 3.79 -2.64 8.21
N LEU A 59 4.49 -3.44 7.42
CA LEU A 59 4.13 -3.65 6.02
C LEU A 59 2.78 -4.35 5.88
N ALA A 60 2.48 -5.31 6.77
CA ALA A 60 1.18 -5.96 6.78
C ALA A 60 0.06 -4.96 7.08
N LEU A 61 0.27 -4.04 8.01
CA LEU A 61 -0.72 -2.99 8.31
C LEU A 61 -0.92 -2.05 7.12
N LEU A 62 0.16 -1.65 6.46
CA LEU A 62 0.08 -0.77 5.28
C LEU A 62 -0.57 -1.48 4.10
N GLU A 63 -0.26 -2.75 3.88
CA GLU A 63 -0.85 -3.54 2.80
C GLU A 63 -2.32 -3.85 3.04
N GLY A 64 -2.77 -3.86 4.28
CA GLY A 64 -4.17 -4.08 4.64
C GLY A 64 -5.07 -2.85 4.48
N ARG A 65 -4.52 -1.68 4.18
CA ARG A 65 -5.34 -0.48 3.93
C ARG A 65 -6.21 -0.70 2.70
N LEU A 66 -7.46 -0.25 2.78
CA LEU A 66 -8.41 -0.44 1.68
C LEU A 66 -7.91 0.20 0.37
N ASP A 67 -7.34 1.41 0.42
CA ASP A 67 -6.80 2.07 -0.78
C ASP A 67 -5.70 1.23 -1.43
N ASN A 68 -4.84 0.63 -0.63
CA ASN A 68 -3.77 -0.24 -1.13
C ASN A 68 -4.33 -1.54 -1.70
N VAL A 69 -5.30 -2.15 -1.02
CA VAL A 69 -5.93 -3.39 -1.49
C VAL A 69 -6.62 -3.17 -2.84
N VAL A 70 -7.35 -2.06 -2.98
CA VAL A 70 -8.00 -1.68 -4.25
C VAL A 70 -6.95 -1.52 -5.36
N TYR A 71 -5.83 -0.87 -5.06
CA TYR A 71 -4.73 -0.75 -6.03
C TYR A 71 -4.15 -2.12 -6.39
N ARG A 72 -3.84 -2.96 -5.39
CA ARG A 72 -3.25 -4.29 -5.61
C ARG A 72 -4.18 -5.20 -6.40
N MET A 73 -5.49 -5.07 -6.22
CA MET A 73 -6.48 -5.84 -6.99
C MET A 73 -6.60 -5.36 -8.43
N GLY A 74 -6.04 -4.20 -8.76
CA GLY A 74 -6.03 -3.68 -10.12
C GLY A 74 -7.18 -2.74 -10.45
N PHE A 75 -7.98 -2.32 -9.47
CA PHE A 75 -9.11 -1.43 -9.72
C PHE A 75 -8.70 0.03 -9.89
N GLY A 76 -7.54 0.40 -9.38
CA GLY A 76 -6.93 1.70 -9.60
C GLY A 76 -5.53 1.52 -10.20
N ALA A 77 -5.16 2.37 -11.14
CA ALA A 77 -3.86 2.32 -11.80
C ALA A 77 -2.72 2.73 -10.86
N THR A 78 -3.02 3.56 -9.88
CA THR A 78 -2.10 4.02 -8.84
C THR A 78 -2.79 3.97 -7.49
N ARG A 79 -2.01 4.05 -6.41
CA ARG A 79 -2.60 4.14 -5.06
C ARG A 79 -3.43 5.41 -4.89
N ALA A 80 -3.03 6.52 -5.52
CA ALA A 80 -3.81 7.76 -5.48
C ALA A 80 -5.16 7.60 -6.17
N GLU A 81 -5.21 6.96 -7.32
CA GLU A 81 -6.45 6.67 -8.03
C GLU A 81 -7.35 5.74 -7.22
N ALA A 82 -6.76 4.69 -6.63
CA ALA A 82 -7.47 3.77 -5.76
C ALA A 82 -8.09 4.49 -4.55
N ARG A 83 -7.33 5.40 -3.95
CA ARG A 83 -7.82 6.21 -2.83
C ARG A 83 -9.00 7.08 -3.24
N GLN A 84 -8.95 7.67 -4.43
CA GLN A 84 -10.06 8.46 -4.95
C GLN A 84 -11.31 7.59 -5.15
N LEU A 85 -11.16 6.39 -5.68
CA LEU A 85 -12.28 5.44 -5.82
C LEU A 85 -12.93 5.15 -4.47
N VAL A 86 -12.12 4.91 -3.44
CA VAL A 86 -12.63 4.66 -2.09
C VAL A 86 -13.37 5.88 -1.55
N SER A 87 -12.74 7.07 -1.59
CA SER A 87 -13.34 8.29 -1.03
C SER A 87 -14.61 8.72 -1.78
N HIS A 88 -14.72 8.40 -3.07
CA HIS A 88 -15.90 8.71 -3.87
C HIS A 88 -16.98 7.62 -3.79
N LYS A 89 -16.89 6.71 -2.83
CA LYS A 89 -17.89 5.67 -2.56
C LYS A 89 -18.08 4.68 -3.70
N ALA A 90 -17.03 4.41 -4.46
CA ALA A 90 -17.07 3.45 -5.55
C ALA A 90 -16.78 2.01 -5.08
N ILE A 91 -16.34 1.83 -3.84
CA ILE A 91 -15.84 0.55 -3.32
C ILE A 91 -16.76 0.01 -2.23
N MET A 92 -16.99 -1.30 -2.28
CA MET A 92 -17.70 -2.02 -1.23
C MET A 92 -16.79 -3.07 -0.60
N VAL A 93 -16.99 -3.30 0.68
CA VAL A 93 -16.37 -4.42 1.41
C VAL A 93 -17.50 -5.27 1.96
N ASN A 94 -17.53 -6.54 1.57
CA ASN A 94 -18.59 -7.49 1.97
C ASN A 94 -19.99 -6.94 1.70
N GLY A 95 -20.16 -6.28 0.55
CA GLY A 95 -21.45 -5.76 0.11
C GLY A 95 -21.85 -4.42 0.69
N ARG A 96 -21.01 -3.78 1.49
CA ARG A 96 -21.27 -2.47 2.10
C ARG A 96 -20.28 -1.43 1.58
N VAL A 97 -20.78 -0.23 1.25
CA VAL A 97 -19.93 0.87 0.81
C VAL A 97 -19.02 1.31 1.97
N VAL A 98 -17.72 1.34 1.71
CA VAL A 98 -16.71 1.86 2.65
C VAL A 98 -15.96 2.97 1.92
N ASN A 99 -15.95 4.16 2.51
CA ASN A 99 -15.32 5.34 1.90
C ASN A 99 -14.09 5.83 2.68
N ILE A 100 -13.54 4.99 3.54
CA ILE A 100 -12.37 5.32 4.36
C ILE A 100 -11.15 4.58 3.80
N ALA A 101 -10.18 5.33 3.27
CA ALA A 101 -8.97 4.77 2.64
C ALA A 101 -8.15 3.92 3.61
N SER A 102 -8.12 4.30 4.89
CA SER A 102 -7.35 3.60 5.92
C SER A 102 -8.06 2.39 6.53
N TYR A 103 -9.28 2.07 6.07
CA TYR A 103 -10.00 0.89 6.55
C TYR A 103 -9.12 -0.35 6.43
N GLN A 104 -9.02 -1.14 7.50
CA GLN A 104 -8.21 -2.35 7.51
C GLN A 104 -9.02 -3.53 6.99
N VAL A 105 -8.59 -4.05 5.85
CA VAL A 105 -9.21 -5.23 5.24
C VAL A 105 -8.71 -6.47 6.00
N SER A 106 -9.63 -7.36 6.31
CA SER A 106 -9.34 -8.59 7.04
C SER A 106 -9.34 -9.81 6.11
N PRO A 107 -8.66 -10.91 6.47
CA PRO A 107 -8.72 -12.13 5.67
C PRO A 107 -10.17 -12.57 5.41
N ASN A 108 -10.41 -13.00 4.18
CA ASN A 108 -11.71 -13.42 3.65
C ASN A 108 -12.68 -12.27 3.31
N ASP A 109 -12.28 -11.01 3.51
CA ASP A 109 -13.09 -9.89 3.05
C ASP A 109 -13.12 -9.84 1.53
N VAL A 110 -14.30 -9.56 0.98
CA VAL A 110 -14.50 -9.39 -0.45
C VAL A 110 -14.61 -7.90 -0.76
N VAL A 111 -13.69 -7.40 -1.58
CA VAL A 111 -13.67 -6.01 -2.01
C VAL A 111 -14.18 -5.97 -3.45
N SER A 112 -15.15 -5.11 -3.70
CA SER A 112 -15.77 -5.02 -5.02
C SER A 112 -16.02 -3.58 -5.44
N ILE A 113 -16.19 -3.39 -6.74
CA ILE A 113 -16.60 -2.12 -7.32
C ILE A 113 -18.12 -2.01 -7.23
N ARG A 114 -18.61 -0.88 -6.73
CA ARG A 114 -20.04 -0.59 -6.69
C ARG A 114 -20.60 -0.56 -8.11
N GLU A 115 -21.79 -1.09 -8.32
CA GLU A 115 -22.41 -1.26 -9.64
C GLU A 115 -22.36 0.04 -10.47
N LYS A 116 -22.67 1.17 -9.86
CA LYS A 116 -22.64 2.47 -10.52
C LYS A 116 -21.26 2.86 -11.06
N ALA A 117 -20.20 2.36 -10.45
CA ALA A 117 -18.83 2.70 -10.80
C ALA A 117 -18.20 1.74 -11.80
N LYS A 118 -18.80 0.59 -12.06
CA LYS A 118 -18.24 -0.43 -12.97
C LYS A 118 -18.08 0.05 -14.41
N LYS A 119 -18.86 1.04 -14.81
CA LYS A 119 -18.81 1.58 -16.17
C LYS A 119 -17.69 2.59 -16.40
N GLN A 120 -16.99 3.01 -15.36
CA GLN A 120 -15.91 4.01 -15.49
C GLN A 120 -14.76 3.44 -16.32
N SER A 121 -14.38 4.20 -17.36
CA SER A 121 -13.28 3.79 -18.24
C SER A 121 -11.95 3.66 -17.52
N ARG A 122 -11.70 4.50 -16.51
CA ARG A 122 -10.47 4.44 -15.71
C ARG A 122 -10.32 3.11 -14.95
N VAL A 123 -11.44 2.54 -14.48
CA VAL A 123 -11.42 1.23 -13.81
C VAL A 123 -11.05 0.12 -14.78
N LYS A 124 -11.67 0.15 -15.97
CA LYS A 124 -11.38 -0.82 -17.03
C LYS A 124 -9.93 -0.72 -17.49
N ALA A 125 -9.42 0.50 -17.67
CA ALA A 125 -8.03 0.74 -18.05
C ALA A 125 -7.06 0.24 -16.97
N ALA A 126 -7.39 0.47 -15.70
CA ALA A 126 -6.58 -0.01 -14.57
C ALA A 126 -6.51 -1.54 -14.54
N LEU A 127 -7.62 -2.23 -14.77
CA LEU A 127 -7.64 -3.69 -14.83
C LEU A 127 -6.80 -4.24 -15.97
N GLU A 128 -6.80 -3.60 -17.13
CA GLU A 128 -5.95 -3.97 -18.25
C GLU A 128 -4.46 -3.82 -17.90
N LEU A 129 -4.09 -2.73 -17.23
CA LEU A 129 -2.72 -2.54 -16.77
C LEU A 129 -2.32 -3.58 -15.73
N ALA A 130 -3.24 -3.95 -14.86
CA ALA A 130 -2.99 -4.94 -13.81
C ALA A 130 -2.72 -6.33 -14.38
N GLU A 131 -3.28 -6.68 -15.53
CA GLU A 131 -3.03 -7.96 -16.20
C GLU A 131 -1.56 -8.10 -16.62
N GLN A 132 -0.88 -6.99 -16.87
CA GLN A 132 0.52 -6.97 -17.26
C GLN A 132 1.48 -7.04 -16.07
N ARG A 133 0.97 -6.88 -14.85
CA ARG A 133 1.76 -6.94 -13.62
C ARG A 133 1.68 -8.32 -13.00
N GLU A 134 2.68 -8.65 -12.19
CA GLU A 134 2.66 -9.85 -11.38
C GLU A 134 1.48 -9.79 -10.41
N LYS A 135 0.68 -10.85 -10.38
CA LYS A 135 -0.50 -10.90 -9.52
C LYS A 135 -0.11 -11.24 -8.08
N PRO A 136 -0.62 -10.48 -7.10
CA PRO A 136 -0.37 -10.80 -5.69
C PRO A 136 -0.91 -12.18 -5.33
N THR A 137 -0.12 -12.95 -4.59
CA THR A 137 -0.49 -14.31 -4.20
C THR A 137 -1.47 -14.36 -3.03
N TRP A 138 -1.57 -13.27 -2.27
CA TRP A 138 -2.48 -13.18 -1.11
C TRP A 138 -3.86 -12.63 -1.46
N LEU A 139 -4.08 -12.34 -2.73
CA LEU A 139 -5.36 -11.85 -3.25
C LEU A 139 -5.86 -12.79 -4.34
N GLU A 140 -7.16 -12.85 -4.48
CA GLU A 140 -7.81 -13.55 -5.58
C GLU A 140 -8.79 -12.59 -6.23
N VAL A 141 -8.59 -12.28 -7.52
CA VAL A 141 -9.35 -11.24 -8.21
C VAL A 141 -10.11 -11.84 -9.40
N ASP A 142 -11.41 -11.54 -9.45
CA ASP A 142 -12.24 -11.82 -10.62
C ASP A 142 -12.47 -10.50 -11.36
N ALA A 143 -11.69 -10.27 -12.41
CA ALA A 143 -11.75 -9.03 -13.17
C ALA A 143 -13.10 -8.84 -13.88
N GLY A 144 -13.72 -9.91 -14.31
CA GLY A 144 -15.02 -9.86 -14.96
C GLY A 144 -16.13 -9.35 -14.05
N LYS A 145 -16.10 -9.76 -12.80
CA LYS A 145 -17.08 -9.31 -11.79
C LYS A 145 -16.63 -8.04 -11.08
N MET A 146 -15.38 -7.58 -11.31
CA MET A 146 -14.76 -6.45 -10.61
C MET A 146 -14.86 -6.62 -9.10
N GLU A 147 -14.46 -7.79 -8.61
CA GLU A 147 -14.37 -8.08 -7.19
C GLU A 147 -13.12 -8.90 -6.90
N GLY A 148 -12.66 -8.84 -5.66
CA GLY A 148 -11.51 -9.60 -5.22
C GLY A 148 -11.64 -10.00 -3.76
N THR A 149 -10.97 -11.08 -3.39
CA THR A 149 -10.95 -11.57 -2.01
C THR A 149 -9.56 -11.38 -1.43
N PHE A 150 -9.50 -10.82 -0.24
CA PHE A 150 -8.28 -10.71 0.55
C PHE A 150 -8.11 -12.04 1.29
N LYS A 151 -7.29 -12.93 0.74
CA LYS A 151 -7.22 -14.33 1.23
C LYS A 151 -6.49 -14.43 2.56
N ARG A 152 -5.40 -13.70 2.71
CA ARG A 152 -4.54 -13.72 3.90
C ARG A 152 -3.71 -12.45 3.95
N LYS A 153 -3.12 -12.16 5.10
CA LYS A 153 -2.16 -11.07 5.18
C LYS A 153 -0.91 -11.46 4.38
N PRO A 154 -0.30 -10.49 3.66
CA PRO A 154 0.91 -10.79 2.92
C PRO A 154 2.06 -11.12 3.86
N GLU A 155 2.90 -12.07 3.44
CA GLU A 155 4.09 -12.46 4.15
C GLU A 155 5.31 -11.72 3.59
N ARG A 156 6.42 -11.80 4.30
CA ARG A 156 7.68 -11.20 3.88
C ARG A 156 8.07 -11.54 2.45
N SER A 157 7.94 -12.80 2.07
CA SER A 157 8.27 -13.27 0.72
C SER A 157 7.40 -12.64 -0.36
N ASP A 158 6.16 -12.27 -0.02
CA ASP A 158 5.23 -11.64 -0.96
C ASP A 158 5.62 -10.20 -1.30
N LEU A 159 6.31 -9.51 -0.39
CA LEU A 159 6.56 -8.07 -0.48
C LEU A 159 8.01 -7.72 -0.83
N SER A 160 8.86 -8.70 -1.07
CA SER A 160 10.30 -8.54 -1.20
C SER A 160 10.73 -7.61 -2.34
N ALA A 161 9.96 -7.52 -3.41
CA ALA A 161 10.31 -6.73 -4.58
C ALA A 161 9.98 -5.25 -4.43
N ALA A 162 9.06 -4.87 -3.55
CA ALA A 162 8.54 -3.51 -3.47
C ALA A 162 9.19 -2.68 -2.35
N VAL A 163 9.69 -3.32 -1.31
CA VAL A 163 10.22 -2.64 -0.13
C VAL A 163 11.44 -3.37 0.39
N SER A 164 12.46 -2.62 0.82
CA SER A 164 13.67 -3.19 1.40
C SER A 164 13.43 -3.63 2.84
N TYR A 165 13.08 -4.89 3.03
CA TYR A 165 12.94 -5.47 4.36
C TYR A 165 14.21 -5.41 5.19
N THR A 166 15.35 -5.57 4.53
CA THR A 166 16.64 -5.58 5.20
C THR A 166 16.88 -4.29 5.99
N HIS A 167 16.56 -3.16 5.40
CA HIS A 167 16.70 -1.86 6.07
C HIS A 167 15.74 -1.70 7.25
N LEU A 168 14.48 -2.11 7.07
CA LEU A 168 13.50 -2.03 8.14
C LEU A 168 13.87 -2.92 9.33
N ARG A 169 14.37 -4.14 9.05
CA ARG A 169 14.80 -5.06 10.11
C ARG A 169 16.01 -4.56 10.88
N ALA A 170 16.96 -3.98 10.21
CA ALA A 170 18.17 -3.47 10.85
C ALA A 170 17.87 -2.38 11.89
N HIS A 171 16.70 -1.81 11.88
CA HIS A 171 16.33 -0.63 12.66
C HIS A 171 15.25 -0.88 13.70
N GLU A 172 14.93 -2.14 13.97
CA GLU A 172 13.87 -2.51 14.91
C GLU A 172 14.30 -2.57 16.38
N THR A 173 15.56 -2.48 16.62
CA THR A 173 16.07 -2.52 17.99
C THR A 173 16.21 -1.13 18.61
#